data_83032c997319fd76e92195704539cdc4
#
_entry.id   83032c997319fd76e92195704539cdc4
#
_cell.length_a   1.000
_cell.length_b   1.000
_cell.length_c   1.000
_cell.angle_alpha   90.00
_cell.angle_beta   90.00
_cell.angle_gamma   90.00
#
_symmetry.space_group_name_H-M   'P 1'
#
loop_
_entity.id
_entity.type
_entity.pdbx_description
1 polymer ?
#
loop_
_entity_poly.entity_id
_entity_poly.type
_entity_poly.pdbx_seq_one_letter_code
_entity_poly.pdbx_strand_id
1 'polypeptide(L)'
;MEILMDNNETSQYYDEVLDISSNYDKIIKNPRKKFSGSRRYALTLTGIAFVFLVIFSALTFTQNSSIYFYVMVFFAVTFALGVIYYIMILNSISKLKNRDISKKLILENDHIEFIVGDDEYRLEKSDIQYVLINRYSISFIPKTKTNNIFFADIKYKSQILENFNEKRLIVDNSDLY
;
A
#
# COMPACT_ATOMS: atom_id res chain seq x y z
N MET A 1 17.87 -14.08 14.37
CA MET A 1 16.78 -14.99 13.98
C MET A 1 16.52 -14.85 12.49
N GLU A 2 16.28 -15.96 11.80
CA GLU A 2 16.06 -16.00 10.34
C GLU A 2 14.62 -16.44 10.04
N ILE A 3 13.92 -15.71 9.19
CA ILE A 3 12.57 -16.01 8.71
C ILE A 3 12.63 -16.14 7.19
N LEU A 4 12.45 -17.36 6.68
CA LEU A 4 12.24 -17.58 5.25
C LEU A 4 10.79 -17.20 4.92
N MET A 5 10.62 -16.23 4.04
CA MET A 5 9.30 -15.77 3.61
C MET A 5 8.93 -16.50 2.31
N ASP A 6 7.74 -17.08 2.28
CA ASP A 6 7.19 -17.66 1.05
C ASP A 6 6.57 -16.56 0.17
N ASN A 7 6.36 -16.89 -1.12
CA ASN A 7 5.79 -15.97 -2.10
C ASN A 7 4.25 -16.08 -2.18
N ASN A 8 3.61 -16.62 -1.14
CA ASN A 8 2.16 -16.84 -1.10
C ASN A 8 1.39 -15.68 -0.42
N GLU A 9 1.93 -14.46 -0.51
CA GLU A 9 1.27 -13.29 0.05
C GLU A 9 -0.04 -12.98 -0.69
N THR A 10 -1.02 -12.49 0.06
CA THR A 10 -2.34 -12.14 -0.48
C THR A 10 -2.30 -10.83 -1.28
N SER A 11 -3.29 -10.61 -2.16
CA SER A 11 -3.42 -9.32 -2.85
C SER A 11 -3.58 -8.15 -1.87
N GLN A 12 -4.19 -8.40 -0.70
CA GLN A 12 -4.36 -7.41 0.36
C GLN A 12 -3.01 -6.99 0.98
N TYR A 13 -2.07 -7.92 1.12
CA TYR A 13 -0.70 -7.61 1.54
C TYR A 13 -0.05 -6.60 0.59
N TYR A 14 -0.11 -6.84 -0.72
CA TYR A 14 0.47 -5.92 -1.71
C TYR A 14 -0.24 -4.57 -1.77
N ASP A 15 -1.56 -4.53 -1.57
CA ASP A 15 -2.32 -3.28 -1.42
C ASP A 15 -1.78 -2.46 -0.23
N GLU A 16 -1.57 -3.09 0.94
CA GLU A 16 -1.00 -2.41 2.12
C GLU A 16 0.44 -1.94 1.89
N VAL A 17 1.29 -2.76 1.25
CA VAL A 17 2.67 -2.39 0.90
C VAL A 17 2.71 -1.13 0.05
N LEU A 18 1.87 -1.04 -0.99
CA LEU A 18 1.77 0.14 -1.85
C LEU A 18 1.24 1.35 -1.09
N ASP A 19 0.23 1.16 -0.24
CA ASP A 19 -0.36 2.24 0.54
C ASP A 19 0.63 2.83 1.53
N ILE A 20 1.38 2.00 2.23
CA ILE A 20 2.41 2.43 3.19
C ILE A 20 3.54 3.15 2.45
N SER A 21 4.03 2.57 1.35
CA SER A 21 5.11 3.18 0.56
C SER A 21 4.72 4.54 0.01
N SER A 22 3.48 4.71 -0.46
CA SER A 22 2.99 5.98 -1.01
C SER A 22 2.66 7.04 0.04
N ASN A 23 2.43 6.66 1.31
CA ASN A 23 2.05 7.55 2.39
C ASN A 23 3.13 7.74 3.46
N TYR A 24 4.40 7.42 3.17
CA TYR A 24 5.51 7.50 4.11
C TYR A 24 5.53 8.78 4.94
N ASP A 25 5.47 9.96 4.30
CA ASP A 25 5.54 11.26 4.98
C ASP A 25 4.37 11.52 5.96
N LYS A 26 3.21 10.91 5.69
CA LYS A 26 2.03 10.99 6.55
C LYS A 26 2.15 10.02 7.73
N ILE A 27 2.72 8.83 7.49
CA ILE A 27 2.93 7.79 8.49
C ILE A 27 3.92 8.26 9.55
N ILE A 28 5.03 8.89 9.15
CA ILE A 28 6.00 9.46 10.09
C ILE A 28 5.36 10.46 11.03
N LYS A 29 4.41 11.28 10.53
CA LYS A 29 3.71 12.29 11.34
C LYS A 29 2.63 11.70 12.25
N ASN A 30 1.94 10.67 11.80
CA ASN A 30 0.86 10.03 12.55
C ASN A 30 0.70 8.54 12.18
N PRO A 31 1.46 7.64 12.84
CA PRO A 31 1.48 6.22 12.49
C PRO A 31 0.17 5.48 12.79
N ARG A 32 -0.69 6.04 13.66
CA ARG A 32 -2.00 5.43 14.01
C ARG A 32 -3.15 5.88 13.10
N LYS A 33 -2.88 6.76 12.13
CA LYS A 33 -3.93 7.23 11.22
C LYS A 33 -4.13 6.19 10.11
N LYS A 34 -5.40 5.82 9.88
CA LYS A 34 -5.78 5.03 8.70
C LYS A 34 -5.56 5.86 7.44
N PHE A 35 -4.82 5.33 6.50
CA PHE A 35 -4.66 5.91 5.18
C PHE A 35 -5.60 5.17 4.22
N SER A 36 -6.40 5.91 3.45
CA SER A 36 -7.23 5.26 2.43
C SER A 36 -6.32 4.71 1.34
N GLY A 37 -6.49 3.45 1.02
CA GLY A 37 -5.72 2.77 0.01
C GLY A 37 -5.91 3.40 -1.37
N SER A 38 -4.81 3.53 -2.10
CA SER A 38 -4.80 4.07 -3.46
C SER A 38 -5.81 3.35 -4.37
N ARG A 39 -5.94 2.03 -4.20
CA ARG A 39 -6.91 1.21 -4.93
C ARG A 39 -8.36 1.55 -4.60
N ARG A 40 -8.68 1.69 -3.30
CA ARG A 40 -10.05 2.07 -2.86
C ARG A 40 -10.40 3.46 -3.34
N TYR A 41 -9.45 4.40 -3.24
CA TYR A 41 -9.65 5.76 -3.73
C TYR A 41 -9.92 5.78 -5.24
N ALA A 42 -9.13 5.06 -6.04
CA ALA A 42 -9.32 4.94 -7.47
C ALA A 42 -10.70 4.37 -7.83
N LEU A 43 -11.13 3.28 -7.16
CA LEU A 43 -12.43 2.68 -7.36
C LEU A 43 -13.58 3.63 -7.00
N THR A 44 -13.49 4.33 -5.87
CA THR A 44 -14.51 5.28 -5.43
C THR A 44 -14.64 6.45 -6.41
N LEU A 45 -13.52 7.05 -6.81
CA LEU A 45 -13.52 8.17 -7.76
C LEU A 45 -14.07 7.75 -9.12
N THR A 46 -13.65 6.58 -9.62
CA THR A 46 -14.14 6.03 -10.89
C THR A 46 -15.63 5.72 -10.83
N GLY A 47 -16.11 5.14 -9.71
CA GLY A 47 -17.52 4.86 -9.49
C GLY A 47 -18.39 6.13 -9.46
N ILE A 48 -17.95 7.17 -8.76
CA ILE A 48 -18.62 8.48 -8.73
C ILE A 48 -18.66 9.09 -10.14
N ALA A 49 -17.53 9.10 -10.85
CA ALA A 49 -17.47 9.62 -12.22
C ALA A 49 -18.39 8.87 -13.16
N PHE A 50 -18.52 7.55 -13.03
CA PHE A 50 -19.46 6.74 -13.81
C PHE A 50 -20.91 7.12 -13.55
N VAL A 51 -21.33 7.26 -12.28
CA VAL A 51 -22.70 7.66 -11.93
C VAL A 51 -23.05 9.01 -12.53
N PHE A 52 -22.17 10.00 -12.39
CA PHE A 52 -22.40 11.32 -12.99
C PHE A 52 -22.39 11.29 -14.52
N LEU A 53 -21.54 10.47 -15.15
CA LEU A 53 -21.54 10.27 -16.59
C LEU A 53 -22.91 9.77 -17.08
N VAL A 54 -23.51 8.78 -16.40
CA VAL A 54 -24.83 8.26 -16.77
C VAL A 54 -25.91 9.34 -16.60
N ILE A 55 -25.92 10.08 -15.49
CA ILE A 55 -26.88 11.14 -15.22
C ILE A 55 -26.81 12.23 -16.30
N PHE A 56 -25.60 12.76 -16.56
CA PHE A 56 -25.43 13.85 -17.53
C PHE A 56 -25.62 13.40 -18.98
N SER A 57 -25.36 12.12 -19.31
CA SER A 57 -25.75 11.56 -20.60
C SER A 57 -27.27 11.61 -20.78
N ALA A 58 -28.04 11.16 -19.81
CA ALA A 58 -29.50 11.21 -19.86
C ALA A 58 -30.02 12.66 -19.99
N LEU A 59 -29.46 13.61 -19.23
CA LEU A 59 -29.85 15.02 -19.29
C LEU A 59 -29.50 15.65 -20.66
N THR A 60 -28.36 15.30 -21.25
CA THR A 60 -27.98 15.77 -22.58
C THR A 60 -28.99 15.34 -23.64
N PHE A 61 -29.42 14.07 -23.60
CA PHE A 61 -30.42 13.55 -24.56
C PHE A 61 -31.81 14.11 -24.35
N THR A 62 -32.21 14.39 -23.10
CA THR A 62 -33.59 14.85 -22.81
C THR A 62 -33.75 16.36 -22.94
N GLN A 63 -32.71 17.15 -22.60
CA GLN A 63 -32.84 18.62 -22.56
C GLN A 63 -32.10 19.34 -23.69
N ASN A 64 -31.35 18.62 -24.53
CA ASN A 64 -30.60 19.15 -25.69
C ASN A 64 -29.76 20.41 -25.34
N SER A 65 -29.16 20.46 -24.14
CA SER A 65 -28.40 21.60 -23.66
C SER A 65 -26.91 21.38 -23.81
N SER A 66 -26.24 22.34 -24.42
CA SER A 66 -24.77 22.30 -24.61
C SER A 66 -24.01 22.19 -23.27
N ILE A 67 -24.54 22.75 -22.18
CA ILE A 67 -23.91 22.70 -20.88
C ILE A 67 -23.83 21.25 -20.38
N TYR A 68 -24.90 20.49 -20.47
CA TYR A 68 -24.92 19.08 -20.06
C TYR A 68 -23.98 18.22 -20.91
N PHE A 69 -23.83 18.54 -22.19
CA PHE A 69 -22.84 17.86 -23.04
C PHE A 69 -21.41 18.08 -22.54
N TYR A 70 -21.00 19.32 -22.23
CA TYR A 70 -19.65 19.58 -21.72
C TYR A 70 -19.39 18.91 -20.35
N VAL A 71 -20.39 18.90 -19.48
CA VAL A 71 -20.28 18.23 -18.17
C VAL A 71 -20.17 16.71 -18.36
N MET A 72 -20.95 16.13 -19.27
CA MET A 72 -20.85 14.71 -19.64
C MET A 72 -19.44 14.35 -20.13
N VAL A 73 -18.86 15.16 -21.04
CA VAL A 73 -17.50 14.95 -21.56
C VAL A 73 -16.47 15.02 -20.43
N PHE A 74 -16.60 15.97 -19.50
CA PHE A 74 -15.73 16.06 -18.33
C PHE A 74 -15.75 14.77 -17.49
N PHE A 75 -16.93 14.22 -17.19
CA PHE A 75 -17.05 12.97 -16.44
C PHE A 75 -16.59 11.75 -17.23
N ALA A 76 -16.75 11.74 -18.56
CA ALA A 76 -16.22 10.69 -19.43
C ALA A 76 -14.68 10.63 -19.37
N VAL A 77 -14.03 11.79 -19.46
CA VAL A 77 -12.56 11.88 -19.32
C VAL A 77 -12.11 11.46 -17.93
N THR A 78 -12.78 11.95 -16.87
CA THR A 78 -12.47 11.59 -15.49
C THR A 78 -12.62 10.09 -15.23
N PHE A 79 -13.67 9.48 -15.76
CA PHE A 79 -13.89 8.03 -15.69
C PHE A 79 -12.77 7.25 -16.40
N ALA A 80 -12.42 7.65 -17.64
CA ALA A 80 -11.35 7.00 -18.40
C ALA A 80 -10.01 7.06 -17.67
N LEU A 81 -9.64 8.24 -17.13
CA LEU A 81 -8.42 8.41 -16.32
C LEU A 81 -8.45 7.56 -15.04
N GLY A 82 -9.60 7.46 -14.38
CA GLY A 82 -9.79 6.61 -13.21
C GLY A 82 -9.58 5.13 -13.52
N VAL A 83 -10.12 4.65 -14.65
CA VAL A 83 -9.93 3.25 -15.12
C VAL A 83 -8.45 2.99 -15.43
N ILE A 84 -7.79 3.88 -16.16
CA ILE A 84 -6.36 3.76 -16.48
C ILE A 84 -5.53 3.68 -15.19
N TYR A 85 -5.77 4.59 -14.24
CA TYR A 85 -5.07 4.59 -12.96
C TYR A 85 -5.30 3.30 -12.17
N TYR A 86 -6.53 2.79 -12.15
CA TYR A 86 -6.83 1.51 -11.51
C TYR A 86 -6.09 0.34 -12.14
N ILE A 87 -6.02 0.28 -13.48
CA ILE A 87 -5.26 -0.74 -14.22
C ILE A 87 -3.77 -0.64 -13.90
N MET A 88 -3.22 0.57 -13.78
CA MET A 88 -1.81 0.76 -13.40
C MET A 88 -1.52 0.20 -12.01
N ILE A 89 -2.43 0.40 -11.03
CA ILE A 89 -2.30 -0.18 -9.69
C ILE A 89 -2.31 -1.71 -9.78
N LEU A 90 -3.27 -2.31 -10.50
CA LEU A 90 -3.36 -3.77 -10.64
C LEU A 90 -2.10 -4.37 -11.29
N ASN A 91 -1.56 -3.71 -12.32
CA ASN A 91 -0.33 -4.13 -12.97
C ASN A 91 0.88 -4.04 -12.02
N SER A 92 0.94 -3.02 -11.17
CA SER A 92 1.99 -2.88 -10.16
C SER A 92 1.93 -4.02 -9.13
N ILE A 93 0.72 -4.36 -8.64
CA ILE A 93 0.50 -5.49 -7.74
C ILE A 93 0.89 -6.81 -8.42
N SER A 94 0.47 -7.03 -9.66
CA SER A 94 0.80 -8.24 -10.42
C SER A 94 2.31 -8.40 -10.60
N LYS A 95 3.02 -7.31 -10.91
CA LYS A 95 4.50 -7.33 -11.02
C LYS A 95 5.18 -7.67 -9.70
N LEU A 96 4.67 -7.17 -8.58
CA LEU A 96 5.20 -7.49 -7.25
C LEU A 96 4.94 -8.97 -6.89
N LYS A 97 3.74 -9.47 -7.19
CA LYS A 97 3.34 -10.84 -6.88
C LYS A 97 4.08 -11.88 -7.72
N ASN A 98 4.30 -11.60 -9.01
CA ASN A 98 4.89 -12.57 -9.95
C ASN A 98 6.43 -12.63 -9.87
N ARG A 99 7.06 -11.91 -8.94
CA ARG A 99 8.47 -12.09 -8.65
C ARG A 99 8.64 -13.35 -7.82
N ASP A 100 8.96 -14.46 -8.48
CA ASP A 100 9.38 -15.71 -7.83
C ASP A 100 10.82 -15.54 -7.31
N ILE A 101 10.97 -14.73 -6.26
CA ILE A 101 12.26 -14.40 -5.67
C ILE A 101 12.20 -14.82 -4.21
N SER A 102 13.19 -15.60 -3.79
CA SER A 102 13.36 -15.96 -2.38
C SER A 102 13.50 -14.69 -1.54
N LYS A 103 12.70 -14.61 -0.49
CA LYS A 103 12.73 -13.49 0.47
C LYS A 103 13.11 -14.03 1.83
N LYS A 104 14.03 -13.37 2.48
CA LYS A 104 14.52 -13.74 3.79
C LYS A 104 14.61 -12.51 4.67
N LEU A 105 14.08 -12.58 5.86
CA LEU A 105 14.19 -11.56 6.89
C LEU A 105 15.05 -12.10 8.02
N ILE A 106 16.15 -11.41 8.32
CA ILE A 106 17.04 -11.72 9.44
C ILE A 106 16.88 -10.63 10.49
N LEU A 107 16.52 -11.03 11.70
CA LEU A 107 16.45 -10.13 12.85
C LEU A 107 17.66 -10.38 13.73
N GLU A 108 18.61 -9.45 13.75
CA GLU A 108 19.77 -9.45 14.65
C GLU A 108 19.58 -8.48 15.82
N ASN A 109 20.55 -8.43 16.73
CA ASN A 109 20.41 -7.59 17.92
C ASN A 109 20.41 -6.09 17.61
N ASP A 110 21.18 -5.67 16.61
CA ASP A 110 21.44 -4.27 16.26
C ASP A 110 20.83 -3.84 14.92
N HIS A 111 20.54 -4.77 14.02
CA HIS A 111 20.01 -4.47 12.71
C HIS A 111 18.99 -5.51 12.20
N ILE A 112 18.37 -5.19 11.08
CA ILE A 112 17.48 -6.06 10.31
C ILE A 112 18.05 -6.16 8.90
N GLU A 113 18.20 -7.39 8.40
CA GLU A 113 18.57 -7.65 7.02
C GLU A 113 17.36 -8.19 6.26
N PHE A 114 17.18 -7.71 5.04
CA PHE A 114 16.15 -8.15 4.13
C PHE A 114 16.81 -8.58 2.82
N ILE A 115 16.81 -9.86 2.55
CA ILE A 115 17.41 -10.46 1.37
C ILE A 115 16.31 -10.78 0.36
N VAL A 116 16.47 -10.31 -0.87
CA VAL A 116 15.53 -10.51 -1.97
C VAL A 116 16.31 -10.99 -3.19
N GLY A 117 16.28 -12.31 -3.44
CA GLY A 117 17.16 -12.91 -4.44
C GLY A 117 18.64 -12.74 -4.05
N ASP A 118 19.39 -12.06 -4.90
CA ASP A 118 20.82 -11.76 -4.68
C ASP A 118 21.06 -10.39 -4.02
N ASP A 119 19.99 -9.59 -3.85
CA ASP A 119 20.08 -8.27 -3.23
C ASP A 119 19.94 -8.36 -1.72
N GLU A 120 20.84 -7.72 -0.99
CA GLU A 120 20.85 -7.62 0.47
C GLU A 120 20.65 -6.16 0.89
N TYR A 121 19.67 -5.95 1.78
CA TYR A 121 19.33 -4.65 2.33
C TYR A 121 19.45 -4.71 3.85
N ARG A 122 20.17 -3.75 4.44
CA ARG A 122 20.36 -3.65 5.88
C ARG A 122 19.75 -2.38 6.43
N LEU A 123 19.08 -2.49 7.58
CA LEU A 123 18.52 -1.38 8.32
C LEU A 123 18.90 -1.51 9.80
N GLU A 124 19.68 -0.54 10.29
CA GLU A 124 20.03 -0.47 11.71
C GLU A 124 18.77 -0.22 12.56
N LYS A 125 18.65 -0.90 13.70
CA LYS A 125 17.49 -0.69 14.60
C LYS A 125 17.41 0.74 15.11
N SER A 126 18.55 1.42 15.26
CA SER A 126 18.62 2.84 15.59
C SER A 126 17.93 3.74 14.55
N ASP A 127 17.88 3.30 13.30
CA ASP A 127 17.29 4.04 12.18
C ASP A 127 15.82 3.70 11.95
N ILE A 128 15.25 2.78 12.71
CA ILE A 128 13.83 2.48 12.68
C ILE A 128 13.05 3.55 13.46
N GLN A 129 12.06 4.14 12.82
CA GLN A 129 11.12 5.06 13.48
C GLN A 129 9.95 4.30 14.10
N TYR A 130 9.34 3.38 13.32
CA TYR A 130 8.20 2.58 13.74
C TYR A 130 8.24 1.18 13.13
N VAL A 131 7.68 0.22 13.85
CA VAL A 131 7.26 -1.09 13.33
C VAL A 131 5.75 -1.09 13.32
N LEU A 132 5.15 -0.97 12.14
CA LEU A 132 3.71 -0.94 11.99
C LEU A 132 3.21 -2.36 11.78
N ILE A 133 2.27 -2.78 12.63
CA ILE A 133 1.53 -4.03 12.47
C ILE A 133 0.17 -3.65 11.89
N ASN A 134 -0.07 -4.03 10.64
CA ASN A 134 -1.34 -3.81 9.97
C ASN A 134 -2.10 -5.13 9.87
N ARG A 135 -3.22 -5.14 9.16
CA ARG A 135 -4.07 -6.31 9.05
C ARG A 135 -3.42 -7.46 8.25
N TYR A 136 -2.64 -7.13 7.22
CA TYR A 136 -2.03 -8.12 6.30
C TYR A 136 -0.51 -8.02 6.24
N SER A 137 0.09 -6.97 6.80
CA SER A 137 1.53 -6.74 6.72
C SER A 137 2.13 -6.22 8.01
N ILE A 138 3.44 -6.44 8.15
CA ILE A 138 4.30 -5.80 9.14
C ILE A 138 5.32 -4.98 8.38
N SER A 139 5.47 -3.71 8.75
CA SER A 139 6.31 -2.76 8.03
C SER A 139 7.32 -2.12 8.97
N PHE A 140 8.60 -2.19 8.62
CA PHE A 140 9.68 -1.52 9.32
C PHE A 140 9.91 -0.16 8.65
N ILE A 141 9.47 0.90 9.30
CA ILE A 141 9.50 2.27 8.78
C ILE A 141 10.78 2.95 9.24
N PRO A 142 11.69 3.31 8.32
CA PRO A 142 12.92 4.02 8.68
C PRO A 142 12.63 5.48 9.07
N LYS A 143 13.55 6.10 9.80
CA LYS A 143 13.50 7.53 10.16
C LYS A 143 13.65 8.44 8.95
N THR A 144 14.40 8.00 7.95
CA THR A 144 14.68 8.77 6.72
C THR A 144 14.09 8.07 5.51
N LYS A 145 13.58 8.84 4.56
CA LYS A 145 12.97 8.34 3.32
C LYS A 145 13.98 7.71 2.36
N THR A 146 15.27 7.96 2.57
CA THR A 146 16.36 7.38 1.77
C THR A 146 16.57 5.90 2.04
N ASN A 147 16.16 5.42 3.22
CA ASN A 147 16.25 4.02 3.57
C ASN A 147 15.01 3.26 3.06
N ASN A 148 15.21 2.01 2.69
CA ASN A 148 14.12 1.15 2.24
C ASN A 148 13.17 0.81 3.38
N ILE A 149 11.88 0.75 3.09
CA ILE A 149 10.87 0.18 3.98
C ILE A 149 10.89 -1.33 3.78
N PHE A 150 11.05 -2.09 4.86
CA PHE A 150 10.96 -3.54 4.82
C PHE A 150 9.56 -4.01 5.20
N PHE A 151 9.09 -5.04 4.51
CA PHE A 151 7.76 -5.59 4.71
C PHE A 151 7.84 -7.10 4.95
N ALA A 152 7.02 -7.56 5.88
CA ALA A 152 6.78 -8.98 6.12
C ALA A 152 5.28 -9.26 6.16
N ASP A 153 4.87 -10.49 5.83
CA ASP A 153 3.48 -10.92 5.96
C ASP A 153 3.10 -11.00 7.44
N ILE A 154 1.83 -10.70 7.75
CA ILE A 154 1.29 -10.71 9.12
C ILE A 154 1.40 -12.08 9.82
N LYS A 155 1.44 -13.17 9.05
CA LYS A 155 1.62 -14.53 9.59
C LYS A 155 2.91 -14.69 10.41
N TYR A 156 3.92 -13.85 10.16
CA TYR A 156 5.18 -13.85 10.92
C TYR A 156 5.15 -12.96 12.18
N LYS A 157 3.97 -12.39 12.54
CA LYS A 157 3.81 -11.45 13.67
C LYS A 157 4.41 -11.98 14.97
N SER A 158 4.06 -13.20 15.37
CA SER A 158 4.55 -13.78 16.63
C SER A 158 6.07 -13.91 16.66
N GLN A 159 6.64 -14.43 15.58
CA GLN A 159 8.09 -14.62 15.46
C GLN A 159 8.85 -13.28 15.48
N ILE A 160 8.32 -12.26 14.80
CA ILE A 160 8.92 -10.92 14.76
C ILE A 160 8.84 -10.27 16.14
N LEU A 161 7.67 -10.32 16.82
CA LEU A 161 7.47 -9.68 18.10
C LEU A 161 8.30 -10.32 19.24
N GLU A 162 8.52 -11.63 19.18
CA GLU A 162 9.36 -12.34 20.14
C GLU A 162 10.83 -11.93 20.05
N ASN A 163 11.30 -11.62 18.84
CA ASN A 163 12.70 -11.34 18.55
C ASN A 163 13.00 -9.85 18.36
N PHE A 164 11.98 -8.98 18.35
CA PHE A 164 12.15 -7.54 18.24
C PHE A 164 12.11 -6.89 19.64
N ASN A 165 13.28 -6.55 20.17
CA ASN A 165 13.44 -6.05 21.55
C ASN A 165 12.91 -4.62 21.77
N GLU A 166 12.81 -3.79 20.70
CA GLU A 166 12.40 -2.37 20.76
C GLU A 166 10.88 -2.20 20.76
N LYS A 167 10.19 -2.76 21.75
CA LYS A 167 8.71 -2.76 21.85
C LYS A 167 8.08 -1.38 21.79
N ARG A 168 8.79 -0.32 22.23
CA ARG A 168 8.33 1.08 22.16
C ARG A 168 8.11 1.60 20.73
N LEU A 169 8.75 0.98 19.73
CA LEU A 169 8.63 1.36 18.33
C LEU A 169 7.43 0.67 17.65
N ILE A 170 6.79 -0.28 18.31
CA ILE A 170 5.71 -1.07 17.75
C ILE A 170 4.40 -0.28 17.83
N VAL A 171 3.76 -0.11 16.69
CA VAL A 171 2.42 0.50 16.54
C VAL A 171 1.51 -0.54 15.92
N ASP A 172 0.58 -1.07 16.71
CA ASP A 172 -0.40 -2.03 16.22
C ASP A 172 -1.62 -1.29 15.66
N ASN A 173 -1.86 -1.46 14.38
CA ASN A 173 -2.95 -0.89 13.61
C ASN A 173 -3.88 -1.98 13.06
N SER A 174 -3.74 -3.24 13.49
CA SER A 174 -4.52 -4.37 12.95
C SER A 174 -6.03 -4.18 13.07
N ASP A 175 -6.48 -3.43 14.09
CA ASP A 175 -7.90 -3.15 14.33
C ASP A 175 -8.44 -1.92 13.56
N LEU A 176 -7.56 -1.17 12.88
CA LEU A 176 -7.96 0.03 12.15
C LEU A 176 -8.48 -0.24 10.73
N TYR A 177 -8.39 -1.51 10.25
CA TYR A 177 -8.70 -1.88 8.85
C TYR A 177 -9.89 -2.81 8.73
#